data_7e73dcd739dcc17bc1a008a970fa3a39
#
_entry.id   7e73dcd739dcc17bc1a008a970fa3a39
#
_cell.length_a   1.000
_cell.length_b   1.000
_cell.length_c   1.000
_cell.angle_alpha   90.00
_cell.angle_beta   90.00
_cell.angle_gamma   90.00
#
_symmetry.space_group_name_H-M   'P 1'
#
loop_
_entity.id
_entity.type
_entity.pdbx_description
1 polymer ?
#
loop_
_entity_poly.entity_id
_entity_poly.type
_entity_poly.pdbx_seq_one_letter_code
_entity_poly.pdbx_strand_id
1 'polypeptide(L)'
;MKYDITLIGNYTKDTVVTPTETKYVDGGGFNYGAHAAVALGAKTGAITRLKKDDQHVVENLTNVGVDVFPTYTDQSTHVELIYPSDNFDERTLLMPKSAGSFTSDQFKDMESQIFLVNASIRDEFKLETLYDLNKKGSLIGIDLQGFIRTKNAENVLINSAWAEREEALALTHYLKADGVEAEFLTGESNLTAAAKILESYGPKEVIITHKDGVLVYADGQIYEEPFKLKKIIGRSGRGDTCG
;
A
#
# COMPACT_ATOMS: atom_id res chain seq x y z
N MET A 1 -2.07 -23.69 5.60
CA MET A 1 -3.07 -23.04 6.48
C MET A 1 -3.62 -21.84 5.73
N LYS A 2 -4.93 -21.77 5.54
CA LYS A 2 -5.54 -20.69 4.75
C LYS A 2 -5.72 -19.42 5.60
N TYR A 3 -5.26 -18.27 5.09
CA TYR A 3 -5.48 -16.94 5.66
C TYR A 3 -6.75 -16.31 5.08
N ASP A 4 -7.39 -15.43 5.84
CA ASP A 4 -8.46 -14.60 5.33
C ASP A 4 -7.86 -13.52 4.43
N ILE A 5 -6.75 -12.92 4.88
CA ILE A 5 -5.98 -11.93 4.12
C ILE A 5 -4.47 -12.14 4.29
N THR A 6 -3.73 -11.94 3.21
CA THR A 6 -2.26 -11.88 3.23
C THR A 6 -1.79 -10.56 2.62
N LEU A 7 -1.10 -9.75 3.43
CA LEU A 7 -0.51 -8.48 3.01
C LEU A 7 0.87 -8.74 2.39
N ILE A 8 1.17 -8.09 1.27
CA ILE A 8 2.49 -8.17 0.60
C ILE A 8 3.03 -6.75 0.45
N GLY A 9 4.14 -6.44 1.11
CA GLY A 9 4.77 -5.14 1.00
C GLY A 9 6.10 -5.06 1.74
N ASN A 10 7.00 -4.22 1.27
CA ASN A 10 8.28 -3.98 1.95
C ASN A 10 8.06 -3.23 3.26
N TYR A 11 8.78 -3.65 4.31
CA TYR A 11 8.96 -2.81 5.47
C TYR A 11 9.68 -1.52 5.07
N THR A 12 9.19 -0.38 5.54
CA THR A 12 9.84 0.91 5.34
C THR A 12 10.29 1.51 6.67
N LYS A 13 11.56 1.90 6.71
CA LYS A 13 12.14 2.64 7.81
C LYS A 13 11.96 4.13 7.50
N ASP A 14 10.92 4.72 8.09
CA ASP A 14 10.52 6.07 7.74
C ASP A 14 11.23 7.10 8.63
N THR A 15 11.83 8.10 7.99
CA THR A 15 12.35 9.29 8.66
C THR A 15 11.42 10.46 8.36
N VAL A 16 10.68 10.91 9.36
CA VAL A 16 9.76 12.05 9.25
C VAL A 16 10.46 13.31 9.73
N VAL A 17 10.71 14.23 8.80
CA VAL A 17 11.40 15.50 9.06
C VAL A 17 10.38 16.64 8.97
N THR A 18 10.24 17.37 10.06
CA THR A 18 9.44 18.60 10.16
C THR A 18 10.34 19.77 10.51
N PRO A 19 9.90 21.02 10.44
CA PRO A 19 10.69 22.19 10.83
C PRO A 19 11.20 22.15 12.29
N THR A 20 10.52 21.39 13.16
CA THR A 20 10.79 21.40 14.61
C THR A 20 11.39 20.09 15.12
N GLU A 21 11.24 18.97 14.41
CA GLU A 21 11.69 17.67 14.90
C GLU A 21 11.95 16.66 13.76
N THR A 22 12.72 15.63 14.08
CA THR A 22 12.87 14.44 13.24
C THR A 22 12.43 13.22 14.05
N LYS A 23 11.54 12.41 13.44
CA LYS A 23 11.05 11.15 14.03
C LYS A 23 11.39 9.96 13.16
N TYR A 24 11.58 8.81 13.79
CA TYR A 24 11.75 7.52 13.11
C TYR A 24 10.51 6.67 13.37
N VAL A 25 9.96 6.10 12.31
CA VAL A 25 8.71 5.34 12.36
C VAL A 25 8.87 4.04 11.57
N ASP A 26 8.36 2.94 12.12
CA ASP A 26 8.22 1.68 11.40
C ASP A 26 7.01 1.78 10.48
N GLY A 27 7.26 1.87 9.19
CA GLY A 27 6.27 2.10 8.15
C GLY A 27 6.04 0.89 7.25
N GLY A 28 5.47 1.17 6.08
CA GLY A 28 5.09 0.20 5.08
C GLY A 28 3.59 -0.12 5.12
N GLY A 29 2.92 -0.03 3.96
CA GLY A 29 1.47 -0.27 3.86
C GLY A 29 1.06 -1.62 4.41
N PHE A 30 1.87 -2.67 4.18
CA PHE A 30 1.63 -4.00 4.72
C PHE A 30 1.58 -4.00 6.27
N ASN A 31 2.41 -3.21 6.94
CA ASN A 31 2.48 -3.14 8.40
C ASN A 31 1.19 -2.54 8.99
N TYR A 32 0.75 -1.41 8.45
CA TYR A 32 -0.49 -0.77 8.89
C TYR A 32 -1.72 -1.61 8.55
N GLY A 33 -1.79 -2.17 7.34
CA GLY A 33 -2.88 -3.06 6.92
C GLY A 33 -2.95 -4.34 7.75
N ALA A 34 -1.81 -4.95 8.11
CA ALA A 34 -1.80 -6.15 8.94
C ALA A 34 -2.34 -5.89 10.35
N HIS A 35 -1.98 -4.76 10.97
CA HIS A 35 -2.55 -4.35 12.25
C HIS A 35 -4.07 -4.12 12.16
N ALA A 36 -4.54 -3.48 11.08
CA ALA A 36 -5.97 -3.26 10.87
C ALA A 36 -6.73 -4.57 10.66
N ALA A 37 -6.20 -5.48 9.85
CA ALA A 37 -6.82 -6.78 9.57
C ALA A 37 -6.99 -7.62 10.85
N VAL A 38 -5.95 -7.72 11.68
CA VAL A 38 -6.03 -8.43 12.97
C VAL A 38 -7.01 -7.75 13.93
N ALA A 39 -7.01 -6.41 13.99
CA ALA A 39 -7.96 -5.68 14.84
C ALA A 39 -9.43 -5.92 14.44
N LEU A 40 -9.68 -6.24 13.17
CA LEU A 40 -10.99 -6.65 12.64
C LEU A 40 -11.27 -8.16 12.80
N GLY A 41 -10.35 -8.93 13.38
CA GLY A 41 -10.51 -10.36 13.64
C GLY A 41 -10.14 -11.28 12.48
N ALA A 42 -9.51 -10.76 11.42
CA ALA A 42 -9.08 -11.58 10.29
C ALA A 42 -7.83 -12.41 10.64
N LYS A 43 -7.79 -13.66 10.17
CA LYS A 43 -6.59 -14.48 10.19
C LYS A 43 -5.60 -13.96 9.15
N THR A 44 -4.56 -13.31 9.63
CA THR A 44 -3.70 -12.45 8.81
C THR A 44 -2.31 -13.05 8.60
N GLY A 45 -1.89 -13.14 7.34
CA GLY A 45 -0.51 -13.36 6.92
C GLY A 45 0.13 -12.05 6.44
N ALA A 46 1.45 -11.93 6.59
CA ALA A 46 2.21 -10.79 6.07
C ALA A 46 3.53 -11.25 5.44
N ILE A 47 3.72 -10.91 4.18
CA ILE A 47 4.96 -11.16 3.43
C ILE A 47 5.70 -9.84 3.30
N THR A 48 6.94 -9.79 3.78
CA THR A 48 7.73 -8.57 3.77
C THR A 48 9.20 -8.83 3.48
N ARG A 49 9.93 -7.79 3.11
CA ARG A 49 11.38 -7.80 2.89
C ARG A 49 11.99 -6.72 3.78
N LEU A 50 13.05 -7.07 4.48
CA LEU A 50 13.72 -6.15 5.41
C LEU A 50 15.14 -6.64 5.73
N LYS A 51 15.99 -5.75 6.26
CA LYS A 51 17.26 -6.13 6.85
C LYS A 51 17.05 -6.88 8.15
N LYS A 52 17.91 -7.86 8.45
CA LYS A 52 17.84 -8.63 9.69
C LYS A 52 17.88 -7.78 10.97
N ASP A 53 18.59 -6.66 10.93
CA ASP A 53 18.69 -5.71 12.06
C ASP A 53 17.33 -5.08 12.44
N ASP A 54 16.36 -5.07 11.51
CA ASP A 54 15.01 -4.52 11.71
C ASP A 54 13.99 -5.62 12.09
N GLN A 55 14.44 -6.78 12.60
CA GLN A 55 13.59 -7.92 12.99
C GLN A 55 12.53 -7.57 14.03
N HIS A 56 12.71 -6.52 14.82
CA HIS A 56 11.72 -6.06 15.81
C HIS A 56 10.33 -5.84 15.18
N VAL A 57 10.26 -5.45 13.91
CA VAL A 57 8.97 -5.27 13.19
C VAL A 57 8.25 -6.59 13.02
N VAL A 58 8.98 -7.66 12.69
CA VAL A 58 8.42 -9.02 12.61
C VAL A 58 7.89 -9.46 13.96
N GLU A 59 8.65 -9.21 15.03
CA GLU A 59 8.26 -9.54 16.41
C GLU A 59 7.01 -8.76 16.85
N ASN A 60 6.95 -7.45 16.54
CA ASN A 60 5.80 -6.62 16.83
C ASN A 60 4.52 -7.13 16.17
N LEU A 61 4.57 -7.47 14.88
CA LEU A 61 3.44 -8.03 14.15
C LEU A 61 3.04 -9.41 14.68
N THR A 62 4.02 -10.27 14.96
CA THR A 62 3.75 -11.60 15.51
C THR A 62 3.08 -11.53 16.89
N ASN A 63 3.50 -10.59 17.73
CA ASN A 63 2.92 -10.37 19.06
C ASN A 63 1.44 -9.94 19.03
N VAL A 64 0.97 -9.34 17.94
CA VAL A 64 -0.45 -8.99 17.76
C VAL A 64 -1.24 -10.05 16.98
N GLY A 65 -0.62 -11.18 16.62
CA GLY A 65 -1.30 -12.32 16.00
C GLY A 65 -1.19 -12.41 14.48
N VAL A 66 -0.24 -11.70 13.87
CA VAL A 66 0.06 -11.81 12.43
C VAL A 66 1.10 -12.91 12.21
N ASP A 67 0.85 -13.83 11.29
CA ASP A 67 1.87 -14.77 10.81
C ASP A 67 2.77 -14.07 9.77
N VAL A 68 4.02 -13.75 10.14
CA VAL A 68 4.93 -12.98 9.29
C VAL A 68 5.92 -13.89 8.56
N PHE A 69 6.09 -13.66 7.26
CA PHE A 69 7.00 -14.38 6.36
C PHE A 69 8.06 -13.41 5.81
N PRO A 70 9.13 -13.16 6.59
CA PRO A 70 10.16 -12.21 6.21
C PRO A 70 11.15 -12.80 5.21
N THR A 71 11.52 -12.04 4.19
CA THR A 71 12.73 -12.26 3.38
C THR A 71 13.78 -11.27 3.83
N TYR A 72 14.88 -11.77 4.37
CA TYR A 72 15.98 -10.91 4.82
C TYR A 72 16.85 -10.48 3.64
N THR A 73 17.14 -9.19 3.58
CA THR A 73 17.89 -8.50 2.53
C THR A 73 19.04 -7.70 3.12
N ASP A 74 19.95 -7.20 2.29
CA ASP A 74 21.11 -6.42 2.74
C ASP A 74 20.70 -5.07 3.35
N GLN A 75 19.54 -4.55 2.97
CA GLN A 75 18.99 -3.28 3.46
C GLN A 75 17.46 -3.31 3.50
N SER A 76 16.87 -2.61 4.46
CA SER A 76 15.44 -2.29 4.45
C SER A 76 15.14 -1.13 3.52
N THR A 77 13.90 -1.01 3.03
CA THR A 77 13.47 0.19 2.33
C THR A 77 13.53 1.37 3.31
N HIS A 78 14.08 2.50 2.86
CA HIS A 78 14.15 3.74 3.65
C HIS A 78 13.38 4.84 2.90
N VAL A 79 12.44 5.46 3.61
CA VAL A 79 11.66 6.59 3.10
C VAL A 79 11.89 7.80 4.00
N GLU A 80 12.14 8.95 3.39
CA GLU A 80 12.22 10.23 4.08
C GLU A 80 11.00 11.08 3.69
N LEU A 81 10.21 11.46 4.71
CA LEU A 81 9.04 12.31 4.58
C LEU A 81 9.41 13.71 5.06
N ILE A 82 9.68 14.61 4.13
CA ILE A 82 10.15 15.97 4.43
C ILE A 82 8.99 16.95 4.31
N TYR A 83 8.60 17.53 5.42
CA TYR A 83 7.59 18.57 5.54
C TYR A 83 8.27 19.94 5.66
N PRO A 84 8.13 20.85 4.66
CA PRO A 84 8.78 22.15 4.71
C PRO A 84 8.13 23.11 5.71
N SER A 85 6.91 22.83 6.13
CA SER A 85 6.11 23.64 7.06
C SER A 85 5.20 22.76 7.91
N ASP A 86 4.38 23.36 8.77
CA ASP A 86 3.34 22.67 9.54
C ASP A 86 2.13 22.24 8.68
N ASN A 87 2.15 22.54 7.38
CA ASN A 87 1.15 22.04 6.44
C ASN A 87 1.48 20.60 6.03
N PHE A 88 0.80 19.62 6.64
CA PHE A 88 0.98 18.20 6.34
C PHE A 88 0.48 17.77 4.95
N ASP A 89 -0.11 18.68 4.16
CA ASP A 89 -0.48 18.40 2.75
C ASP A 89 0.69 18.61 1.79
N GLU A 90 1.71 19.36 2.22
CA GLU A 90 2.91 19.65 1.42
C GLU A 90 4.08 18.82 1.95
N ARG A 91 4.51 17.84 1.20
CA ARG A 91 5.67 17.03 1.57
C ARG A 91 6.43 16.54 0.35
N THR A 92 7.74 16.35 0.53
CA THR A 92 8.59 15.63 -0.41
C THR A 92 8.86 14.23 0.15
N LEU A 93 8.73 13.24 -0.69
CA LEU A 93 9.04 11.85 -0.34
C LEU A 93 10.32 11.44 -1.07
N LEU A 94 11.33 10.99 -0.33
CA LEU A 94 12.56 10.42 -0.88
C LEU A 94 12.64 8.93 -0.52
N MET A 95 13.14 8.11 -1.45
CA MET A 95 13.42 6.70 -1.19
C MET A 95 14.87 6.37 -1.57
N PRO A 96 15.85 6.69 -0.72
CA PRO A 96 17.26 6.45 -1.01
C PRO A 96 17.62 4.96 -1.06
N LYS A 97 16.86 4.09 -0.38
CA LYS A 97 17.10 2.64 -0.33
C LYS A 97 15.81 1.87 -0.55
N SER A 98 15.93 0.69 -1.18
CA SER A 98 14.82 -0.26 -1.35
C SER A 98 15.31 -1.67 -0.98
N ALA A 99 14.44 -2.44 -0.33
CA ALA A 99 14.67 -3.86 -0.04
C ALA A 99 14.50 -4.74 -1.29
N GLY A 100 14.13 -4.15 -2.43
CA GLY A 100 14.01 -4.81 -3.73
C GLY A 100 12.62 -5.39 -4.00
N SER A 101 12.54 -6.14 -5.11
CA SER A 101 11.28 -6.64 -5.68
C SER A 101 10.85 -7.97 -5.04
N PHE A 102 9.54 -8.20 -5.00
CA PHE A 102 8.95 -9.49 -4.69
C PHE A 102 9.02 -10.44 -5.89
N THR A 103 9.06 -11.74 -5.59
CA THR A 103 8.99 -12.81 -6.57
C THR A 103 7.95 -13.85 -6.12
N SER A 104 7.49 -14.70 -7.03
CA SER A 104 6.51 -15.75 -6.75
C SER A 104 6.96 -16.74 -5.65
N ASP A 105 8.27 -16.95 -5.47
CA ASP A 105 8.81 -17.82 -4.43
C ASP A 105 8.39 -17.44 -3.01
N GLN A 106 8.11 -16.16 -2.77
CA GLN A 106 7.74 -15.67 -1.45
C GLN A 106 6.29 -16.00 -1.06
N PHE A 107 5.42 -16.30 -2.03
CA PHE A 107 4.01 -16.62 -1.78
C PHE A 107 3.52 -17.94 -2.41
N LYS A 108 4.40 -18.69 -3.11
CA LYS A 108 4.00 -19.90 -3.85
C LYS A 108 3.28 -20.94 -2.99
N ASP A 109 3.75 -21.14 -1.76
CA ASP A 109 3.23 -22.15 -0.81
C ASP A 109 2.14 -21.58 0.12
N MET A 110 1.75 -20.32 -0.06
CA MET A 110 0.73 -19.68 0.78
C MET A 110 -0.67 -19.87 0.20
N GLU A 111 -1.64 -20.04 1.10
CA GLU A 111 -3.06 -20.04 0.78
C GLU A 111 -3.74 -18.90 1.51
N SER A 112 -4.42 -18.02 0.77
CA SER A 112 -5.18 -16.88 1.30
C SER A 112 -6.48 -16.70 0.52
N GLN A 113 -7.50 -16.16 1.15
CA GLN A 113 -8.70 -15.76 0.42
C GLN A 113 -8.40 -14.53 -0.43
N ILE A 114 -7.69 -13.56 0.16
CA ILE A 114 -7.28 -12.31 -0.50
C ILE A 114 -5.78 -12.14 -0.31
N PHE A 115 -5.08 -11.73 -1.37
CA PHE A 115 -3.76 -11.13 -1.29
C PHE A 115 -3.88 -9.63 -1.55
N LEU A 116 -3.41 -8.82 -0.60
CA LEU A 116 -3.36 -7.36 -0.73
C LEU A 116 -1.93 -6.90 -0.95
N VAL A 117 -1.64 -6.35 -2.13
CA VAL A 117 -0.32 -5.85 -2.51
C VAL A 117 -0.19 -4.37 -2.14
N ASN A 118 0.58 -4.10 -1.08
CA ASN A 118 0.90 -2.76 -0.58
C ASN A 118 2.34 -2.36 -0.93
N ALA A 119 2.70 -2.41 -2.20
CA ALA A 119 4.00 -1.95 -2.67
C ALA A 119 4.16 -0.43 -2.49
N SER A 120 5.39 0.03 -2.23
CA SER A 120 5.68 1.46 -2.05
C SER A 120 6.00 2.16 -3.38
N ILE A 121 6.55 1.40 -4.34
CA ILE A 121 6.88 1.84 -5.69
C ILE A 121 6.67 0.70 -6.68
N ARG A 122 6.54 1.06 -7.98
CA ARG A 122 6.32 0.14 -9.11
C ARG A 122 7.30 -1.02 -9.18
N ASP A 123 8.58 -0.78 -8.90
CA ASP A 123 9.62 -1.80 -9.03
C ASP A 123 9.56 -2.89 -7.95
N GLU A 124 8.77 -2.70 -6.89
CA GLU A 124 8.65 -3.70 -5.83
C GLU A 124 7.76 -4.88 -6.23
N PHE A 125 6.71 -4.65 -7.03
CA PHE A 125 5.80 -5.71 -7.46
C PHE A 125 5.48 -5.57 -8.95
N LYS A 126 6.11 -6.42 -9.77
CA LYS A 126 6.01 -6.36 -11.23
C LYS A 126 4.77 -7.06 -11.76
N LEU A 127 4.38 -6.75 -12.99
CA LEU A 127 3.24 -7.38 -13.67
C LEU A 127 3.37 -8.90 -13.75
N GLU A 128 4.57 -9.44 -14.04
CA GLU A 128 4.80 -10.88 -14.07
C GLU A 128 4.52 -11.53 -12.71
N THR A 129 4.89 -10.84 -11.63
CA THR A 129 4.62 -11.32 -10.25
C THR A 129 3.11 -11.28 -9.95
N LEU A 130 2.38 -10.29 -10.49
CA LEU A 130 0.92 -10.21 -10.37
C LEU A 130 0.23 -11.34 -11.15
N TYR A 131 0.73 -11.71 -12.32
CA TYR A 131 0.28 -12.90 -13.05
C TYR A 131 0.48 -14.19 -12.25
N ASP A 132 1.63 -14.35 -11.62
CA ASP A 132 1.89 -15.53 -10.78
C ASP A 132 0.97 -15.57 -9.56
N LEU A 133 0.67 -14.42 -8.97
CA LEU A 133 -0.29 -14.30 -7.88
C LEU A 133 -1.70 -14.69 -8.35
N ASN A 134 -2.12 -14.22 -9.52
CA ASN A 134 -3.43 -14.52 -10.09
C ASN A 134 -3.64 -16.02 -10.37
N LYS A 135 -2.58 -16.77 -10.73
CA LYS A 135 -2.64 -18.23 -10.91
C LYS A 135 -3.06 -18.99 -9.65
N LYS A 136 -2.98 -18.37 -8.47
CA LYS A 136 -3.41 -18.98 -7.21
C LYS A 136 -4.94 -19.06 -7.08
N GLY A 137 -5.70 -18.32 -7.89
CA GLY A 137 -7.16 -18.29 -7.85
C GLY A 137 -7.75 -17.61 -6.63
N SER A 138 -6.93 -16.85 -5.89
CA SER A 138 -7.35 -15.99 -4.77
C SER A 138 -7.80 -14.63 -5.29
N LEU A 139 -8.57 -13.89 -4.48
CA LEU A 139 -8.87 -12.49 -4.76
C LEU A 139 -7.59 -11.65 -4.60
N ILE A 140 -7.45 -10.61 -5.43
CA ILE A 140 -6.31 -9.72 -5.41
C ILE A 140 -6.77 -8.30 -5.15
N GLY A 141 -6.20 -7.68 -4.11
CA GLY A 141 -6.27 -6.25 -3.86
C GLY A 141 -4.93 -5.59 -4.15
N ILE A 142 -4.94 -4.38 -4.65
CA ILE A 142 -3.72 -3.56 -4.81
C ILE A 142 -3.92 -2.16 -4.27
N ASP A 143 -2.85 -1.58 -3.72
CA ASP A 143 -2.74 -0.14 -3.49
C ASP A 143 -2.10 0.51 -4.72
N LEU A 144 -2.81 1.45 -5.35
CA LEU A 144 -2.42 2.09 -6.60
C LEU A 144 -1.05 2.76 -6.52
N GLN A 145 -0.69 3.32 -5.35
CA GLN A 145 0.60 3.96 -5.14
C GLN A 145 1.78 3.08 -5.57
N GLY A 146 1.71 1.78 -5.27
CA GLY A 146 2.76 0.81 -5.58
C GLY A 146 2.95 0.52 -7.07
N PHE A 147 2.08 1.04 -7.93
CA PHE A 147 2.09 0.80 -9.37
C PHE A 147 2.30 2.06 -10.20
N ILE A 148 1.88 3.23 -9.70
CA ILE A 148 2.10 4.51 -10.40
C ILE A 148 3.32 5.28 -9.87
N ARG A 149 3.77 5.00 -8.64
CA ARG A 149 4.88 5.70 -8.01
C ARG A 149 6.23 5.16 -8.48
N THR A 150 7.13 6.05 -8.89
CA THR A 150 8.51 5.74 -9.30
C THR A 150 9.49 6.69 -8.62
N LYS A 151 10.78 6.47 -8.82
CA LYS A 151 11.84 7.37 -8.35
C LYS A 151 12.46 8.14 -9.51
N ASN A 152 12.69 9.43 -9.33
CA ASN A 152 13.54 10.21 -10.24
C ASN A 152 15.05 10.03 -9.90
N ALA A 153 15.92 10.75 -10.60
CA ALA A 153 17.38 10.66 -10.41
C ALA A 153 17.84 11.07 -9.00
N GLU A 154 17.09 11.94 -8.33
CA GLU A 154 17.35 12.43 -6.98
C GLU A 154 16.69 11.55 -5.89
N ASN A 155 16.16 10.37 -6.24
CA ASN A 155 15.38 9.49 -5.39
C ASN A 155 14.07 10.09 -4.87
N VAL A 156 13.58 11.17 -5.45
CA VAL A 156 12.25 11.71 -5.13
C VAL A 156 11.17 10.79 -5.71
N LEU A 157 10.18 10.47 -4.89
CA LEU A 157 9.03 9.70 -5.33
C LEU A 157 8.07 10.58 -6.11
N ILE A 158 7.75 10.17 -7.32
CA ILE A 158 6.84 10.85 -8.24
C ILE A 158 5.85 9.87 -8.85
N ASN A 159 4.66 10.32 -9.17
CA ASN A 159 3.72 9.54 -9.98
C ASN A 159 4.16 9.60 -11.45
N SER A 160 4.15 8.48 -12.13
CA SER A 160 4.51 8.38 -13.54
C SER A 160 3.54 7.47 -14.32
N ALA A 161 3.41 7.74 -15.62
CA ALA A 161 2.51 6.98 -16.50
C ALA A 161 2.74 5.47 -16.34
N TRP A 162 1.66 4.71 -16.24
CA TRP A 162 1.66 3.25 -16.07
C TRP A 162 1.10 2.58 -17.32
N ALA A 163 2.00 2.11 -18.17
CA ALA A 163 1.64 1.52 -19.45
C ALA A 163 0.81 0.23 -19.31
N GLU A 164 1.11 -0.55 -18.28
CA GLU A 164 0.52 -1.88 -18.01
C GLU A 164 -0.78 -1.81 -17.18
N ARG A 165 -1.33 -0.61 -16.95
CA ARG A 165 -2.45 -0.39 -16.02
C ARG A 165 -3.69 -1.24 -16.33
N GLU A 166 -4.08 -1.32 -17.59
CA GLU A 166 -5.29 -2.06 -18.00
C GLU A 166 -5.11 -3.57 -17.79
N GLU A 167 -3.93 -4.08 -18.12
CA GLU A 167 -3.58 -5.49 -17.94
C GLU A 167 -3.49 -5.88 -16.45
N ALA A 168 -2.86 -5.06 -15.62
CA ALA A 168 -2.74 -5.29 -14.19
C ALA A 168 -4.09 -5.14 -13.46
N LEU A 169 -4.87 -4.11 -13.81
CA LEU A 169 -6.16 -3.86 -13.19
C LEU A 169 -7.21 -4.91 -13.58
N ALA A 170 -7.13 -5.50 -14.77
CA ALA A 170 -7.96 -6.63 -15.17
C ALA A 170 -7.75 -7.89 -14.30
N LEU A 171 -6.60 -8.01 -13.62
CA LEU A 171 -6.29 -9.09 -12.65
C LEU A 171 -6.71 -8.73 -11.22
N THR A 172 -7.11 -7.48 -10.98
CA THR A 172 -7.36 -6.92 -9.65
C THR A 172 -8.86 -6.96 -9.32
N HIS A 173 -9.20 -7.36 -8.09
CA HIS A 173 -10.57 -7.38 -7.59
C HIS A 173 -10.88 -6.14 -6.75
N TYR A 174 -9.92 -5.69 -5.96
CA TYR A 174 -10.03 -4.56 -5.04
C TYR A 174 -8.91 -3.56 -5.33
N LEU A 175 -9.28 -2.33 -5.63
CA LEU A 175 -8.33 -1.25 -5.87
C LEU A 175 -8.45 -0.18 -4.79
N LYS A 176 -7.37 0.10 -4.08
CA LYS A 176 -7.28 1.26 -3.20
C LYS A 176 -6.43 2.33 -3.88
N ALA A 177 -6.87 3.57 -3.79
CA ALA A 177 -6.14 4.77 -4.20
C ALA A 177 -6.36 5.91 -3.21
N ASP A 178 -5.50 6.94 -3.23
CA ASP A 178 -5.89 8.24 -2.73
C ASP A 178 -6.46 9.13 -3.85
N GLY A 179 -7.08 10.28 -3.47
CA GLY A 179 -7.72 11.16 -4.46
C GLY A 179 -6.75 11.70 -5.51
N VAL A 180 -5.48 11.97 -5.12
CA VAL A 180 -4.44 12.48 -6.04
C VAL A 180 -4.00 11.37 -7.02
N GLU A 181 -3.87 10.16 -6.53
CA GLU A 181 -3.52 8.99 -7.33
C GLU A 181 -4.64 8.62 -8.32
N ALA A 182 -5.89 8.69 -7.85
CA ALA A 182 -7.07 8.47 -8.70
C ALA A 182 -7.16 9.52 -9.82
N GLU A 183 -7.01 10.80 -9.49
CA GLU A 183 -6.98 11.90 -10.48
C GLU A 183 -5.81 11.72 -11.45
N PHE A 184 -4.62 11.39 -10.95
CA PHE A 184 -3.44 11.17 -11.81
C PHE A 184 -3.67 10.08 -12.86
N LEU A 185 -4.27 8.96 -12.46
CA LEU A 185 -4.46 7.83 -13.38
C LEU A 185 -5.64 8.03 -14.34
N THR A 186 -6.70 8.70 -13.89
CA THR A 186 -7.96 8.85 -14.67
C THR A 186 -8.05 10.18 -15.40
N GLY A 187 -7.33 11.21 -14.96
CA GLY A 187 -7.51 12.60 -15.41
C GLY A 187 -8.77 13.28 -14.85
N GLU A 188 -9.45 12.66 -13.87
CA GLU A 188 -10.75 13.09 -13.35
C GLU A 188 -10.64 13.49 -11.87
N SER A 189 -10.93 14.73 -11.54
CA SER A 189 -10.86 15.25 -10.16
C SER A 189 -12.09 14.94 -9.32
N ASN A 190 -13.23 14.64 -9.95
CA ASN A 190 -14.42 14.15 -9.24
C ASN A 190 -14.22 12.70 -8.83
N LEU A 191 -14.18 12.43 -7.51
CA LEU A 191 -13.86 11.11 -6.98
C LEU A 191 -14.85 10.03 -7.41
N THR A 192 -16.14 10.35 -7.54
CA THR A 192 -17.16 9.41 -8.04
C THR A 192 -16.92 9.05 -9.51
N ALA A 193 -16.58 10.03 -10.34
CA ALA A 193 -16.28 9.79 -11.75
C ALA A 193 -14.95 9.02 -11.89
N ALA A 194 -13.92 9.39 -11.12
CA ALA A 194 -12.65 8.66 -11.07
C ALA A 194 -12.84 7.19 -10.66
N ALA A 195 -13.64 6.92 -9.62
CA ALA A 195 -13.93 5.56 -9.17
C ALA A 195 -14.58 4.69 -10.26
N LYS A 196 -15.53 5.25 -11.01
CA LYS A 196 -16.17 4.56 -12.15
C LYS A 196 -15.20 4.26 -13.29
N ILE A 197 -14.28 5.18 -13.58
CA ILE A 197 -13.24 4.97 -14.58
C ILE A 197 -12.29 3.86 -14.11
N LEU A 198 -11.87 3.88 -12.84
CA LEU A 198 -11.00 2.86 -12.27
C LEU A 198 -11.66 1.47 -12.28
N GLU A 199 -12.93 1.38 -11.93
CA GLU A 199 -13.70 0.13 -11.99
C GLU A 199 -13.77 -0.41 -13.43
N SER A 200 -13.92 0.46 -14.43
CA SER A 200 -13.98 0.05 -15.85
C SER A 200 -12.72 -0.63 -16.37
N TYR A 201 -11.58 -0.50 -15.66
CA TYR A 201 -10.35 -1.23 -15.97
C TYR A 201 -10.32 -2.66 -15.42
N GLY A 202 -11.27 -3.06 -14.54
CA GLY A 202 -11.36 -4.44 -14.06
C GLY A 202 -11.70 -4.65 -12.58
N PRO A 203 -11.25 -3.80 -11.63
CA PRO A 203 -11.60 -3.96 -10.22
C PRO A 203 -13.11 -3.93 -10.01
N LYS A 204 -13.60 -4.81 -9.12
CA LYS A 204 -15.03 -4.85 -8.75
C LYS A 204 -15.38 -3.80 -7.70
N GLU A 205 -14.40 -3.49 -6.85
CA GLU A 205 -14.55 -2.50 -5.80
C GLU A 205 -13.35 -1.54 -5.83
N VAL A 206 -13.66 -0.24 -5.73
CA VAL A 206 -12.67 0.84 -5.73
C VAL A 206 -12.83 1.65 -4.46
N ILE A 207 -11.75 1.74 -3.68
CA ILE A 207 -11.67 2.52 -2.44
C ILE A 207 -10.83 3.76 -2.73
N ILE A 208 -11.38 4.96 -2.54
CA ILE A 208 -10.62 6.21 -2.67
C ILE A 208 -10.60 6.92 -1.32
N THR A 209 -9.40 7.01 -0.72
CA THR A 209 -9.20 7.81 0.49
C THR A 209 -8.95 9.27 0.12
N HIS A 210 -9.51 10.20 0.89
CA HIS A 210 -9.29 11.63 0.69
C HIS A 210 -9.16 12.36 2.04
N LYS A 211 -8.97 13.68 2.03
CA LYS A 211 -8.72 14.45 3.26
C LYS A 211 -9.84 14.32 4.30
N ASP A 212 -11.10 14.22 3.84
CA ASP A 212 -12.28 14.25 4.69
C ASP A 212 -12.88 12.89 5.00
N GLY A 213 -12.52 11.83 4.23
CA GLY A 213 -13.12 10.52 4.41
C GLY A 213 -12.64 9.46 3.42
N VAL A 214 -13.49 8.46 3.24
CA VAL A 214 -13.31 7.37 2.30
C VAL A 214 -14.54 7.27 1.41
N LEU A 215 -14.32 7.15 0.10
CA LEU A 215 -15.33 6.80 -0.89
C LEU A 215 -15.10 5.36 -1.32
N VAL A 216 -16.15 4.54 -1.32
CA VAL A 216 -16.14 3.18 -1.88
C VAL A 216 -17.13 3.12 -3.03
N TYR A 217 -16.70 2.65 -4.18
CA TYR A 217 -17.56 2.30 -5.30
C TYR A 217 -17.59 0.79 -5.45
N ALA A 218 -18.78 0.21 -5.29
CA ALA A 218 -19.00 -1.22 -5.37
C ALA A 218 -20.42 -1.50 -5.91
N ASP A 219 -20.60 -2.49 -6.75
CA ASP A 219 -21.90 -2.91 -7.32
C ASP A 219 -22.70 -1.76 -7.95
N GLY A 220 -22.01 -0.80 -8.57
CA GLY A 220 -22.64 0.39 -9.18
C GLY A 220 -23.11 1.45 -8.18
N GLN A 221 -22.83 1.27 -6.89
CA GLN A 221 -23.22 2.17 -5.80
C GLN A 221 -22.01 2.93 -5.24
N ILE A 222 -22.25 4.13 -4.73
CA ILE A 222 -21.28 4.93 -3.99
C ILE A 222 -21.64 4.87 -2.50
N TYR A 223 -20.61 4.62 -1.68
CA TYR A 223 -20.65 4.69 -0.23
C TYR A 223 -19.59 5.68 0.23
N GLU A 224 -19.94 6.57 1.14
CA GLU A 224 -19.02 7.55 1.70
C GLU A 224 -19.07 7.52 3.23
N GLU A 225 -17.91 7.52 3.87
CA GLU A 225 -17.81 7.63 5.33
C GLU A 225 -16.78 8.71 5.68
N PRO A 226 -17.19 9.77 6.42
CA PRO A 226 -16.28 10.81 6.84
C PRO A 226 -15.33 10.34 7.95
N PHE A 227 -14.09 10.83 7.95
CA PHE A 227 -13.17 10.60 9.07
C PHE A 227 -13.62 11.36 10.32
N LYS A 228 -13.87 10.64 11.41
CA LYS A 228 -14.24 11.21 12.72
C LYS A 228 -12.98 11.45 13.57
N LEU A 229 -12.10 12.35 13.12
CA LEU A 229 -10.82 12.61 13.78
C LEU A 229 -11.02 13.46 15.04
N LYS A 230 -10.58 12.94 16.22
CA LYS A 230 -10.53 13.72 17.47
C LYS A 230 -9.35 14.71 17.48
N LYS A 231 -8.20 14.33 16.91
CA LYS A 231 -6.99 15.12 16.76
C LYS A 231 -6.13 14.54 15.66
N ILE A 232 -5.61 15.39 14.78
CA ILE A 232 -4.60 14.99 13.79
C ILE A 232 -3.23 15.06 14.46
N ILE A 233 -2.58 13.91 14.66
CA ILE A 233 -1.22 13.81 15.20
C ILE A 233 -0.21 13.52 14.08
N GLY A 234 -0.70 13.01 12.92
CA GLY A 234 0.06 12.68 11.72
C GLY A 234 -0.86 12.08 10.67
N ARG A 235 -0.35 11.88 9.46
CA ARG A 235 -1.12 11.30 8.33
C ARG A 235 -0.57 9.95 7.84
N SER A 236 0.61 9.52 8.33
CA SER A 236 1.21 8.24 7.91
C SER A 236 0.31 7.06 8.30
N GLY A 237 0.15 6.11 7.39
CA GLY A 237 -0.60 4.88 7.59
C GLY A 237 -2.14 5.01 7.53
N ARG A 238 -2.71 6.23 7.46
CA ARG A 238 -4.17 6.40 7.43
C ARG A 238 -4.79 5.80 6.16
N GLY A 239 -4.18 6.00 5.01
CA GLY A 239 -4.61 5.39 3.76
C GLY A 239 -4.43 3.88 3.76
N ASP A 240 -3.31 3.40 4.27
CA ASP A 240 -2.95 1.98 4.29
C ASP A 240 -3.85 1.14 5.23
N THR A 241 -4.47 1.76 6.24
CA THR A 241 -5.42 1.08 7.15
C THR A 241 -6.84 0.99 6.57
N CYS A 242 -7.11 1.65 5.45
CA CYS A 242 -8.42 1.62 4.76
C CYS A 242 -8.44 0.64 3.57
N GLY A 243 -7.27 0.11 3.21
CA GLY A 243 -7.10 -0.81 2.09
C GLY A 243 -7.53 -2.24 2.40
#